data_c1bf4e898bd53804a7fe6bed0e5b210e
#
_entry.id   c1bf4e898bd53804a7fe6bed0e5b210e
#
_cell.length_a   1.000
_cell.length_b   1.000
_cell.length_c   1.000
_cell.angle_alpha   90.00
_cell.angle_beta   90.00
_cell.angle_gamma   90.00
#
_symmetry.space_group_name_H-M   'P 1'
#
loop_
_entity.id
_entity.type
_entity.pdbx_description
1 polymer ?
#
loop_
_entity_poly.entity_id
_entity_poly.type
_entity_poly.pdbx_seq_one_letter_code
_entity_poly.pdbx_strand_id
1 'polypeptide(L)'
;MLKIEDTADGIRCIGLNRPDKRNAIGVEMTLALEDVLLKTKTDSMVKAIVFHGLGGHFCAGMDMKDFFDSSTRPPDVLQRARAATEHWRIELLRQMPQKIFTAIEGYCLGGGLPILAASTAVVAQRDAKLGLPEINFGFVAGGQILKAVGEVMSPRGLAYATLTGRPFDAAQAQRWGLVTQVVESDPLQQTLAIAKVSCIKAPK
;
A
#
# COMPACT_ATOMS: atom_id res chain seq x y z
N MET A 1 -2.57 -9.96 11.66
CA MET A 1 -2.85 -8.82 10.77
C MET A 1 -1.79 -8.65 9.66
N LEU A 2 -0.51 -8.86 9.96
CA LEU A 2 0.55 -8.89 8.96
C LEU A 2 1.24 -10.25 8.96
N LYS A 3 1.77 -10.67 7.81
CA LYS A 3 2.70 -11.79 7.65
C LYS A 3 4.05 -11.20 7.23
N ILE A 4 5.08 -11.44 8.04
CA ILE A 4 6.43 -10.91 7.78
C ILE A 4 7.34 -12.08 7.47
N GLU A 5 8.04 -12.01 6.35
CA GLU A 5 8.99 -13.03 5.90
C GLU A 5 10.22 -12.36 5.31
N ASP A 6 11.40 -12.79 5.76
CA ASP A 6 12.67 -12.27 5.23
C ASP A 6 13.30 -13.30 4.30
N THR A 7 13.76 -12.85 3.13
CA THR A 7 14.48 -13.70 2.19
C THR A 7 15.99 -13.67 2.46
N ALA A 8 16.71 -14.68 1.97
CA ALA A 8 18.17 -14.73 2.08
C ALA A 8 18.87 -13.53 1.35
N ASP A 9 18.20 -12.89 0.41
CA ASP A 9 18.73 -11.74 -0.34
C ASP A 9 18.56 -10.40 0.41
N GLY A 10 17.99 -10.41 1.65
CA GLY A 10 17.72 -9.23 2.45
C GLY A 10 16.46 -8.47 2.02
N ILE A 11 15.47 -9.16 1.47
CA ILE A 11 14.17 -8.60 1.14
C ILE A 11 13.19 -8.97 2.24
N ARG A 12 12.56 -7.99 2.87
CA ARG A 12 11.45 -8.17 3.81
C ARG A 12 10.13 -8.11 3.09
N CYS A 13 9.41 -9.22 3.07
CA CYS A 13 8.04 -9.29 2.57
C CYS A 13 7.07 -8.93 3.69
N ILE A 14 6.23 -7.92 3.45
CA ILE A 14 5.17 -7.47 4.36
C ILE A 14 3.83 -7.81 3.71
N GLY A 15 3.26 -8.93 4.10
CA GLY A 15 1.98 -9.40 3.63
C GLY A 15 0.83 -8.83 4.47
N LEU A 16 -0.10 -8.10 3.85
CA LEU A 16 -1.36 -7.71 4.49
C LEU A 16 -2.22 -8.98 4.65
N ASN A 17 -2.57 -9.35 5.87
CA ASN A 17 -3.17 -10.64 6.20
C ASN A 17 -4.48 -10.50 6.99
N ARG A 18 -5.52 -10.04 6.29
CA ARG A 18 -6.90 -9.97 6.73
C ARG A 18 -7.81 -10.27 5.54
N PRO A 19 -7.70 -11.48 4.94
CA PRO A 19 -8.33 -11.82 3.67
C PRO A 19 -9.87 -11.79 3.73
N ASP A 20 -10.47 -12.09 4.88
CA ASP A 20 -11.91 -12.01 5.15
C ASP A 20 -12.49 -10.58 4.95
N LYS A 21 -11.66 -9.56 5.06
CA LYS A 21 -11.96 -8.15 4.82
C LYS A 21 -11.20 -7.57 3.61
N ARG A 22 -10.72 -8.43 2.69
CA ARG A 22 -9.90 -8.02 1.53
C ARG A 22 -8.75 -7.09 1.95
N ASN A 23 -8.12 -7.40 3.08
CA ASN A 23 -7.01 -6.65 3.66
C ASN A 23 -7.33 -5.17 3.96
N ALA A 24 -8.59 -4.85 4.30
CA ALA A 24 -8.93 -3.51 4.78
C ALA A 24 -8.13 -3.16 6.04
N ILE A 25 -7.56 -1.95 6.06
CA ILE A 25 -6.69 -1.46 7.12
C ILE A 25 -7.55 -1.01 8.29
N GLY A 26 -7.61 -1.81 9.33
CA GLY A 26 -8.22 -1.50 10.62
C GLY A 26 -7.19 -1.00 11.63
N VAL A 27 -7.65 -0.80 12.87
CA VAL A 27 -6.85 -0.28 13.98
C VAL A 27 -5.62 -1.14 14.24
N GLU A 28 -5.78 -2.47 14.39
CA GLU A 28 -4.64 -3.34 14.65
C GLU A 28 -3.65 -3.39 13.50
N MET A 29 -4.14 -3.39 12.25
CA MET A 29 -3.25 -3.43 11.09
C MET A 29 -2.45 -2.15 10.94
N THR A 30 -3.04 -0.98 11.23
CA THR A 30 -2.32 0.30 11.17
C THR A 30 -1.23 0.40 12.21
N LEU A 31 -1.49 -0.06 13.44
CA LEU A 31 -0.50 -0.11 14.51
C LEU A 31 0.64 -1.10 14.19
N ALA A 32 0.29 -2.25 13.61
CA ALA A 32 1.27 -3.23 13.18
C ALA A 32 2.13 -2.74 12.00
N LEU A 33 1.56 -1.98 11.05
CA LEU A 33 2.30 -1.37 9.95
C LEU A 33 3.31 -0.34 10.46
N GLU A 34 2.91 0.52 11.39
CA GLU A 34 3.84 1.47 12.01
C GLU A 34 4.98 0.75 12.73
N ASP A 35 4.68 -0.23 13.56
CA ASP A 35 5.70 -0.99 14.32
C ASP A 35 6.69 -1.71 13.41
N VAL A 36 6.20 -2.43 12.39
CA VAL A 36 7.08 -3.16 11.47
C VAL A 36 7.95 -2.22 10.65
N LEU A 37 7.43 -1.07 10.22
CA LEU A 37 8.22 -0.10 9.47
C LEU A 37 9.29 0.56 10.33
N LEU A 38 8.98 0.93 11.59
CA LEU A 38 9.97 1.44 12.54
C LEU A 38 11.11 0.46 12.77
N LYS A 39 10.80 -0.82 13.01
CA LYS A 39 11.79 -1.89 13.18
C LYS A 39 12.61 -2.09 11.90
N THR A 40 11.96 -2.10 10.76
CA THR A 40 12.63 -2.29 9.45
C THR A 40 13.57 -1.15 9.12
N LYS A 41 13.20 0.09 9.45
CA LYS A 41 14.00 1.30 9.17
C LYS A 41 15.42 1.22 9.75
N THR A 42 15.57 0.59 10.91
CA THR A 42 16.86 0.44 11.62
C THR A 42 17.54 -0.91 11.40
N ASP A 43 16.92 -1.82 10.66
CA ASP A 43 17.45 -3.15 10.40
C ASP A 43 18.40 -3.13 9.19
N SER A 44 19.70 -3.15 9.44
CA SER A 44 20.74 -3.13 8.40
C SER A 44 20.79 -4.38 7.53
N MET A 45 20.16 -5.48 7.95
CA MET A 45 20.07 -6.71 7.15
C MET A 45 19.01 -6.59 6.06
N VAL A 46 18.01 -5.71 6.23
CA VAL A 46 16.95 -5.49 5.25
C VAL A 46 17.37 -4.41 4.25
N LYS A 47 17.46 -4.78 2.99
CA LYS A 47 17.85 -3.90 1.87
C LYS A 47 16.66 -3.39 1.08
N ALA A 48 15.58 -4.18 1.03
CA ALA A 48 14.36 -3.84 0.32
C ALA A 48 13.12 -4.38 1.06
N ILE A 49 11.98 -3.74 0.79
CA ILE A 49 10.66 -4.14 1.30
C ILE A 49 9.79 -4.50 0.11
N VAL A 50 9.07 -5.62 0.20
CA VAL A 50 8.02 -5.99 -0.76
C VAL A 50 6.69 -6.06 -0.03
N PHE A 51 5.76 -5.17 -0.38
CA PHE A 51 4.38 -5.24 0.08
C PHE A 51 3.54 -6.13 -0.85
N HIS A 52 2.69 -6.96 -0.28
CA HIS A 52 1.69 -7.75 -1.01
C HIS A 52 0.46 -7.99 -0.14
N GLY A 53 -0.61 -8.50 -0.73
CA GLY A 53 -1.82 -8.94 0.00
C GLY A 53 -1.94 -10.45 0.01
N LEU A 54 -2.48 -11.03 1.08
CA LEU A 54 -2.87 -12.44 1.12
C LEU A 54 -4.35 -12.59 0.74
N GLY A 55 -4.71 -13.74 0.18
CA GLY A 55 -6.10 -14.07 -0.15
C GLY A 55 -6.63 -13.38 -1.43
N GLY A 56 -5.73 -13.07 -2.40
CA GLY A 56 -6.11 -12.61 -3.73
C GLY A 56 -6.50 -11.13 -3.84
N HIS A 57 -6.27 -10.34 -2.79
CA HIS A 57 -6.48 -8.89 -2.81
C HIS A 57 -5.33 -8.18 -2.12
N PHE A 58 -4.89 -7.05 -2.67
CA PHE A 58 -3.89 -6.22 -2.01
C PHE A 58 -4.49 -5.53 -0.78
N CYS A 59 -5.43 -4.58 -0.99
CA CYS A 59 -6.03 -3.82 0.10
C CYS A 59 -7.34 -3.14 -0.33
N ALA A 60 -8.42 -3.33 0.41
CA ALA A 60 -9.70 -2.66 0.14
C ALA A 60 -9.80 -1.23 0.71
N GLY A 61 -8.69 -0.66 1.22
CA GLY A 61 -8.67 0.68 1.82
C GLY A 61 -8.83 0.65 3.34
N MET A 62 -9.29 1.76 3.92
CA MET A 62 -9.52 1.84 5.36
C MET A 62 -10.77 1.07 5.75
N ASP A 63 -10.72 0.34 6.87
CA ASP A 63 -11.91 -0.24 7.48
C ASP A 63 -12.72 0.87 8.16
N MET A 64 -13.73 1.37 7.43
CA MET A 64 -14.55 2.51 7.87
C MET A 64 -15.24 2.25 9.21
N LYS A 65 -15.72 1.03 9.45
CA LYS A 65 -16.38 0.67 10.70
C LYS A 65 -15.39 0.68 11.87
N ASP A 66 -14.22 0.06 11.69
CA ASP A 66 -13.22 -0.06 12.76
C ASP A 66 -12.56 1.29 13.11
N PHE A 67 -12.47 2.23 12.14
CA PHE A 67 -11.80 3.53 12.31
C PHE A 67 -12.70 4.70 12.67
N PHE A 68 -13.97 4.66 12.26
CA PHE A 68 -14.86 5.82 12.36
C PHE A 68 -16.09 5.58 13.26
N ASP A 69 -16.39 4.34 13.60
CA ASP A 69 -17.44 4.02 14.55
C ASP A 69 -16.87 4.08 15.98
N SER A 70 -17.12 5.20 16.67
CA SER A 70 -16.66 5.43 18.04
C SER A 70 -17.25 4.45 19.08
N SER A 71 -18.27 3.68 18.70
CA SER A 71 -18.82 2.63 19.56
C SER A 71 -17.98 1.35 19.58
N THR A 72 -17.07 1.17 18.61
CA THR A 72 -16.28 -0.06 18.46
C THR A 72 -15.01 -0.06 19.30
N ARG A 73 -14.47 1.12 19.63
CA ARG A 73 -13.17 1.28 20.30
C ARG A 73 -13.14 2.48 21.23
N PRO A 74 -12.33 2.45 22.32
CA PRO A 74 -12.07 3.61 23.15
C PRO A 74 -11.48 4.79 22.35
N PRO A 75 -11.84 6.06 22.69
CA PRO A 75 -11.38 7.23 21.94
C PRO A 75 -9.86 7.40 21.85
N ASP A 76 -9.12 7.06 22.89
CA ASP A 76 -7.67 7.10 22.95
C ASP A 76 -7.03 6.10 21.99
N VAL A 77 -7.60 4.89 21.88
CA VAL A 77 -7.17 3.87 20.91
C VAL A 77 -7.36 4.37 19.47
N LEU A 78 -8.51 4.98 19.18
CA LEU A 78 -8.79 5.56 17.86
C LEU A 78 -7.85 6.73 17.54
N GLN A 79 -7.59 7.60 18.52
CA GLN A 79 -6.64 8.70 18.37
C GLN A 79 -5.23 8.19 18.08
N ARG A 80 -4.77 7.19 18.83
CA ARG A 80 -3.46 6.54 18.60
C ARG A 80 -3.38 5.91 17.20
N ALA A 81 -4.43 5.21 16.76
CA ALA A 81 -4.49 4.59 15.44
C ALA A 81 -4.47 5.64 14.31
N ARG A 82 -5.16 6.77 14.47
CA ARG A 82 -5.12 7.88 13.51
C ARG A 82 -3.73 8.48 13.41
N ALA A 83 -3.08 8.75 14.54
CA ALA A 83 -1.71 9.24 14.57
C ALA A 83 -0.74 8.25 13.90
N ALA A 84 -0.87 6.94 14.20
CA ALA A 84 -0.08 5.90 13.56
C ALA A 84 -0.30 5.85 12.04
N THR A 85 -1.56 6.01 11.60
CA THR A 85 -1.90 6.03 10.16
C THR A 85 -1.21 7.18 9.43
N GLU A 86 -1.21 8.37 10.01
CA GLU A 86 -0.50 9.52 9.44
C GLU A 86 1.00 9.28 9.43
N HIS A 87 1.56 8.84 10.55
CA HIS A 87 2.99 8.60 10.70
C HIS A 87 3.52 7.57 9.68
N TRP A 88 2.96 6.35 9.65
CA TRP A 88 3.50 5.34 8.74
C TRP A 88 3.26 5.66 7.27
N ARG A 89 2.09 6.21 6.94
CA ARG A 89 1.68 6.47 5.56
C ARG A 89 2.42 7.63 4.92
N ILE A 90 2.67 8.69 5.70
CA ILE A 90 3.19 9.96 5.18
C ILE A 90 4.68 10.09 5.43
N GLU A 91 5.11 9.74 6.65
CA GLU A 91 6.49 9.97 7.06
C GLU A 91 7.35 8.73 6.86
N LEU A 92 6.97 7.59 7.49
CA LEU A 92 7.83 6.42 7.47
C LEU A 92 8.06 5.88 6.06
N LEU A 93 7.01 5.66 5.27
CA LEU A 93 7.18 5.13 3.91
C LEU A 93 8.11 5.99 3.05
N ARG A 94 8.09 7.32 3.22
CA ARG A 94 8.94 8.25 2.47
C ARG A 94 10.38 8.32 2.98
N GLN A 95 10.57 8.04 4.27
CA GLN A 95 11.86 8.13 4.94
C GLN A 95 12.56 6.78 5.06
N MET A 96 11.99 5.70 4.49
CA MET A 96 12.63 4.39 4.50
C MET A 96 13.93 4.43 3.71
N PRO A 97 15.06 4.02 4.31
CA PRO A 97 16.30 3.84 3.56
C PRO A 97 16.22 2.63 2.61
N GLN A 98 15.35 1.67 2.92
CA GLN A 98 15.09 0.52 2.08
C GLN A 98 14.20 0.90 0.88
N LYS A 99 14.51 0.37 -0.30
CA LYS A 99 13.64 0.51 -1.46
C LYS A 99 12.36 -0.28 -1.26
N ILE A 100 11.23 0.32 -1.61
CA ILE A 100 9.90 -0.30 -1.47
C ILE A 100 9.42 -0.77 -2.84
N PHE A 101 8.84 -1.95 -2.86
CA PHE A 101 8.19 -2.56 -4.02
C PHE A 101 6.82 -3.08 -3.62
N THR A 102 5.88 -3.11 -4.55
CA THR A 102 4.52 -3.57 -4.27
C THR A 102 4.02 -4.51 -5.34
N ALA A 103 3.47 -5.65 -4.91
CA ALA A 103 2.78 -6.61 -5.75
C ALA A 103 1.26 -6.51 -5.52
N ILE A 104 0.48 -6.36 -6.59
CA ILE A 104 -0.97 -6.14 -6.52
C ILE A 104 -1.72 -7.28 -7.20
N GLU A 105 -2.58 -7.92 -6.44
CA GLU A 105 -3.66 -8.78 -6.92
C GLU A 105 -5.01 -8.18 -6.51
N GLY A 106 -6.05 -8.43 -7.30
CA GLY A 106 -7.41 -8.04 -6.99
C GLY A 106 -7.56 -6.54 -6.70
N TYR A 107 -8.08 -6.18 -5.53
CA TYR A 107 -8.36 -4.78 -5.20
C TYR A 107 -7.21 -4.06 -4.51
N CYS A 108 -6.96 -2.80 -4.96
CA CYS A 108 -6.17 -1.81 -4.25
C CYS A 108 -6.92 -0.47 -4.24
N LEU A 109 -7.53 -0.13 -3.11
CA LEU A 109 -8.46 1.00 -3.01
C LEU A 109 -8.04 2.00 -1.92
N GLY A 110 -8.36 3.27 -2.13
CA GLY A 110 -8.31 4.34 -1.14
C GLY A 110 -7.02 4.36 -0.31
N GLY A 111 -7.15 4.10 0.98
CA GLY A 111 -6.04 4.07 1.95
C GLY A 111 -4.90 3.09 1.65
N GLY A 112 -5.05 2.18 0.69
CA GLY A 112 -3.97 1.30 0.21
C GLY A 112 -3.03 1.97 -0.80
N LEU A 113 -3.49 3.00 -1.52
CA LEU A 113 -2.73 3.63 -2.60
C LEU A 113 -1.44 4.36 -2.16
N PRO A 114 -1.35 4.94 -0.97
CA PRO A 114 -0.10 5.57 -0.50
C PRO A 114 1.10 4.61 -0.45
N ILE A 115 0.89 3.30 -0.24
CA ILE A 115 1.96 2.30 -0.31
C ILE A 115 2.53 2.24 -1.74
N LEU A 116 1.66 2.28 -2.75
CA LEU A 116 2.07 2.31 -4.15
C LEU A 116 2.84 3.60 -4.48
N ALA A 117 2.35 4.73 -3.98
CA ALA A 117 2.99 6.03 -4.20
C ALA A 117 4.40 6.12 -3.61
N ALA A 118 4.67 5.39 -2.53
CA ALA A 118 6.00 5.30 -1.93
C ALA A 118 6.90 4.23 -2.57
N SER A 119 6.36 3.41 -3.48
CA SER A 119 7.09 2.28 -4.08
C SER A 119 7.98 2.72 -5.22
N THR A 120 9.20 2.16 -5.26
CA THR A 120 10.13 2.28 -6.38
C THR A 120 9.58 1.61 -7.65
N ALA A 121 8.88 0.50 -7.49
CA ALA A 121 8.16 -0.16 -8.57
C ALA A 121 6.91 -0.87 -8.01
N VAL A 122 5.87 -0.87 -8.83
CA VAL A 122 4.58 -1.52 -8.57
C VAL A 122 4.29 -2.48 -9.70
N VAL A 123 4.12 -3.76 -9.38
CA VAL A 123 3.71 -4.80 -10.32
C VAL A 123 2.27 -5.19 -10.02
N ALA A 124 1.40 -5.09 -11.00
CA ALA A 124 -0.01 -5.42 -10.85
C ALA A 124 -0.41 -6.57 -11.77
N GLN A 125 -1.23 -7.46 -11.26
CA GLN A 125 -1.91 -8.45 -12.10
C GLN A 125 -2.90 -7.74 -13.03
N ARG A 126 -3.07 -8.23 -14.25
CA ARG A 126 -3.85 -7.60 -15.32
C ARG A 126 -5.30 -7.28 -14.90
N ASP A 127 -5.93 -8.15 -14.16
CA ASP A 127 -7.31 -8.01 -13.70
C ASP A 127 -7.47 -7.21 -12.41
N ALA A 128 -6.38 -6.75 -11.82
CA ALA A 128 -6.41 -5.92 -10.63
C ALA A 128 -7.23 -4.64 -10.84
N LYS A 129 -7.95 -4.22 -9.80
CA LYS A 129 -8.80 -3.02 -9.77
C LYS A 129 -8.29 -2.06 -8.73
N LEU A 130 -7.94 -0.88 -9.19
CA LEU A 130 -7.45 0.21 -8.34
C LEU A 130 -8.50 1.33 -8.31
N GLY A 131 -8.48 2.17 -7.26
CA GLY A 131 -9.44 3.28 -7.22
C GLY A 131 -9.40 4.12 -5.97
N LEU A 132 -10.06 5.27 -6.07
CA LEU A 132 -10.30 6.23 -4.99
C LEU A 132 -11.83 6.37 -4.81
N PRO A 133 -12.48 5.39 -4.15
CA PRO A 133 -13.94 5.32 -4.10
C PRO A 133 -14.58 6.26 -3.06
N GLU A 134 -13.80 7.08 -2.37
CA GLU A 134 -14.21 7.89 -1.22
C GLU A 134 -15.40 8.81 -1.56
N ILE A 135 -15.47 9.34 -2.78
CA ILE A 135 -16.56 10.22 -3.23
C ILE A 135 -17.93 9.51 -3.21
N ASN A 136 -17.96 8.18 -3.38
CA ASN A 136 -19.20 7.40 -3.33
C ASN A 136 -19.80 7.34 -1.91
N PHE A 137 -19.00 7.70 -0.90
CA PHE A 137 -19.41 7.79 0.50
C PHE A 137 -19.56 9.23 0.99
N GLY A 138 -19.52 10.22 0.08
CA GLY A 138 -19.63 11.63 0.40
C GLY A 138 -18.35 12.28 0.94
N PHE A 139 -17.18 11.63 0.76
CA PHE A 139 -15.89 12.19 1.17
C PHE A 139 -15.02 12.51 -0.05
N VAL A 140 -14.02 13.34 0.18
CA VAL A 140 -12.84 13.42 -0.68
C VAL A 140 -11.75 12.55 -0.05
N ALA A 141 -10.95 11.84 -0.86
CA ALA A 141 -9.84 11.04 -0.35
C ALA A 141 -8.91 11.90 0.53
N GLY A 142 -9.02 11.71 1.83
CA GLY A 142 -8.36 12.52 2.86
C GLY A 142 -7.00 11.93 3.30
N GLY A 143 -6.51 12.39 4.47
CA GLY A 143 -5.30 11.84 5.10
C GLY A 143 -4.09 11.88 4.18
N GLN A 144 -3.97 12.94 3.38
CA GLN A 144 -2.89 13.15 2.40
C GLN A 144 -2.77 12.08 1.29
N ILE A 145 -3.79 11.23 1.11
CA ILE A 145 -3.82 10.21 0.03
C ILE A 145 -3.64 10.90 -1.33
N LEU A 146 -4.41 11.98 -1.59
CA LEU A 146 -4.32 12.71 -2.86
C LEU A 146 -2.95 13.31 -3.09
N LYS A 147 -2.31 13.83 -2.04
CA LYS A 147 -0.96 14.38 -2.14
C LYS A 147 0.04 13.28 -2.52
N ALA A 148 0.02 12.15 -1.80
CA ALA A 148 0.94 11.05 -2.07
C ALA A 148 0.75 10.47 -3.48
N VAL A 149 -0.49 10.17 -3.86
CA VAL A 149 -0.82 9.59 -5.17
C VAL A 149 -0.56 10.59 -6.31
N GLY A 150 -0.79 11.88 -6.07
CA GLY A 150 -0.54 12.94 -7.05
C GLY A 150 0.94 13.17 -7.39
N GLU A 151 1.86 12.65 -6.58
CA GLU A 151 3.30 12.71 -6.90
C GLU A 151 3.73 11.72 -7.99
N VAL A 152 2.94 10.65 -8.19
CA VAL A 152 3.27 9.58 -9.14
C VAL A 152 2.24 9.40 -10.25
N MET A 153 0.99 9.80 -10.01
CA MET A 153 -0.11 9.64 -10.94
C MET A 153 -0.30 10.91 -11.80
N SER A 154 -0.62 10.74 -13.07
CA SER A 154 -0.91 11.88 -13.94
C SER A 154 -2.05 12.74 -13.37
N PRO A 155 -1.99 14.08 -13.47
CA PRO A 155 -3.03 14.96 -12.89
C PRO A 155 -4.45 14.66 -13.40
N ARG A 156 -4.61 14.32 -14.67
CA ARG A 156 -5.91 13.96 -15.24
C ARG A 156 -6.42 12.61 -14.74
N GLY A 157 -5.51 11.63 -14.57
CA GLY A 157 -5.84 10.33 -14.00
C GLY A 157 -6.29 10.45 -12.56
N LEU A 158 -5.58 11.24 -11.75
CA LEU A 158 -5.94 11.52 -10.36
C LEU A 158 -7.31 12.21 -10.26
N ALA A 159 -7.54 13.26 -11.05
CA ALA A 159 -8.82 13.97 -11.08
C ALA A 159 -9.97 13.04 -11.46
N TYR A 160 -9.79 12.22 -12.52
CA TYR A 160 -10.80 11.24 -12.94
C TYR A 160 -11.11 10.24 -11.82
N ALA A 161 -10.08 9.61 -11.24
CA ALA A 161 -10.25 8.62 -10.17
C ALA A 161 -10.98 9.21 -8.95
N THR A 162 -10.58 10.42 -8.53
CA THR A 162 -11.13 11.08 -7.34
C THR A 162 -12.57 11.55 -7.54
N LEU A 163 -12.86 12.17 -8.69
CA LEU A 163 -14.17 12.80 -8.94
C LEU A 163 -15.23 11.78 -9.36
N THR A 164 -14.83 10.66 -9.98
CA THR A 164 -15.78 9.62 -10.39
C THR A 164 -15.96 8.52 -9.36
N GLY A 165 -14.97 8.27 -8.51
CA GLY A 165 -14.94 7.14 -7.58
C GLY A 165 -14.98 5.77 -8.27
N ARG A 166 -14.82 5.74 -9.59
CA ARG A 166 -14.87 4.50 -10.38
C ARG A 166 -13.55 3.76 -10.28
N PRO A 167 -13.56 2.43 -10.09
CA PRO A 167 -12.35 1.65 -10.19
C PRO A 167 -11.83 1.65 -11.63
N PHE A 168 -10.50 1.59 -11.77
CA PHE A 168 -9.78 1.45 -13.02
C PHE A 168 -8.90 0.22 -13.00
N ASP A 169 -8.56 -0.33 -14.17
CA ASP A 169 -7.74 -1.53 -14.29
C ASP A 169 -6.23 -1.25 -14.20
N ALA A 170 -5.44 -2.32 -14.11
CA ALA A 170 -3.98 -2.24 -14.02
C ALA A 170 -3.35 -1.54 -15.23
N ALA A 171 -3.88 -1.75 -16.44
CA ALA A 171 -3.38 -1.11 -17.66
C ALA A 171 -3.62 0.41 -17.63
N GLN A 172 -4.78 0.84 -17.13
CA GLN A 172 -5.08 2.26 -16.94
C GLN A 172 -4.20 2.86 -15.84
N ALA A 173 -3.99 2.13 -14.74
CA ALA A 173 -3.09 2.54 -13.66
C ALA A 173 -1.66 2.73 -14.17
N GLN A 174 -1.19 1.85 -15.06
CA GLN A 174 0.12 1.96 -15.70
C GLN A 174 0.22 3.19 -16.59
N ARG A 175 -0.78 3.45 -17.45
CA ARG A 175 -0.82 4.68 -18.28
C ARG A 175 -0.81 5.96 -17.45
N TRP A 176 -1.37 5.92 -16.25
CA TRP A 176 -1.40 7.08 -15.34
C TRP A 176 -0.17 7.20 -14.44
N GLY A 177 0.77 6.23 -14.48
CA GLY A 177 2.03 6.27 -13.73
C GLY A 177 1.98 5.63 -12.34
N LEU A 178 0.82 5.10 -11.91
CA LEU A 178 0.67 4.48 -10.59
C LEU A 178 1.20 3.04 -10.54
N VAL A 179 1.21 2.33 -11.67
CA VAL A 179 1.73 0.97 -11.83
C VAL A 179 2.91 1.00 -12.81
N THR A 180 3.99 0.31 -12.45
CA THR A 180 5.20 0.23 -13.27
C THR A 180 5.09 -0.87 -14.33
N GLN A 181 4.53 -2.02 -13.94
CA GLN A 181 4.44 -3.19 -14.81
C GLN A 181 3.12 -3.94 -14.58
N VAL A 182 2.53 -4.43 -15.66
CA VAL A 182 1.36 -5.32 -15.63
C VAL A 182 1.81 -6.71 -16.05
N VAL A 183 1.35 -7.73 -15.32
CA VAL A 183 1.63 -9.15 -15.55
C VAL A 183 0.33 -9.94 -15.64
N GLU A 184 0.37 -11.09 -16.32
CA GLU A 184 -0.81 -11.96 -16.41
C GLU A 184 -1.09 -12.69 -15.10
N SER A 185 -0.04 -13.13 -14.40
CA SER A 185 -0.12 -13.88 -13.14
C SER A 185 1.11 -13.63 -12.29
N ASP A 186 1.02 -14.01 -11.01
CA ASP A 186 2.10 -13.99 -10.03
C ASP A 186 2.88 -12.66 -9.94
N PRO A 187 2.20 -11.56 -9.63
CA PRO A 187 2.87 -10.28 -9.46
C PRO A 187 3.88 -10.29 -8.31
N LEU A 188 3.72 -11.16 -7.30
CA LEU A 188 4.64 -11.26 -6.18
C LEU A 188 5.99 -11.81 -6.64
N GLN A 189 6.01 -12.89 -7.42
CA GLN A 189 7.26 -13.45 -7.94
C GLN A 189 8.01 -12.43 -8.82
N GLN A 190 7.28 -11.74 -9.70
CA GLN A 190 7.87 -10.70 -10.55
C GLN A 190 8.42 -9.54 -9.71
N THR A 191 7.71 -9.11 -8.68
CA THR A 191 8.16 -8.04 -7.78
C THR A 191 9.43 -8.45 -7.02
N LEU A 192 9.49 -9.68 -6.52
CA LEU A 192 10.68 -10.23 -5.85
C LEU A 192 11.90 -10.26 -6.79
N ALA A 193 11.72 -10.65 -8.05
CA ALA A 193 12.77 -10.64 -9.04
C ALA A 193 13.35 -9.23 -9.27
N ILE A 194 12.47 -8.21 -9.38
CA ILE A 194 12.88 -6.80 -9.51
C ILE A 194 13.60 -6.32 -8.25
N ALA A 195 13.06 -6.60 -7.07
CA ALA A 195 13.66 -6.21 -5.79
C ALA A 195 15.06 -6.81 -5.61
N LYS A 196 15.25 -8.09 -5.96
CA LYS A 196 16.54 -8.78 -5.90
C LYS A 196 17.60 -8.10 -6.76
N VAL A 197 17.29 -7.76 -8.01
CA VAL A 197 18.21 -7.02 -8.90
C VAL A 197 18.59 -5.67 -8.30
N SER A 198 17.63 -5.00 -7.67
CA SER A 198 17.85 -3.71 -7.00
C SER A 198 18.78 -3.81 -5.78
N CYS A 199 18.72 -4.91 -5.02
CA CYS A 199 19.62 -5.17 -3.88
C CYS A 199 21.07 -5.42 -4.32
N ILE A 200 21.28 -6.06 -5.47
CA ILE A 200 22.62 -6.38 -6.00
C ILE A 200 23.30 -5.14 -6.58
N LYS A 201 22.55 -4.26 -7.23
CA LYS A 201 23.07 -3.08 -7.95
C LYS A 201 23.14 -1.81 -7.10
N ALA A 202 22.81 -1.87 -5.80
CA ALA A 202 22.94 -0.71 -4.93
C ALA A 202 24.41 -0.30 -4.82
N PRO A 203 24.77 0.98 -5.05
CA PRO A 203 26.12 1.45 -4.80
C PRO A 203 26.47 1.23 -3.31
N LYS A 204 27.72 0.84 -3.06
CA LYS A 204 28.27 0.68 -1.71
C LYS A 204 28.40 2.03 -1.02
#